data_e15287a8ddfc5809008242c3cf348042
#
_entry.id   e15287a8ddfc5809008242c3cf348042
#
_cell.length_a   1.000
_cell.length_b   1.000
_cell.length_c   1.000
_cell.angle_alpha   90.00
_cell.angle_beta   90.00
_cell.angle_gamma   90.00
#
_symmetry.space_group_name_H-M   'P 1'
#
loop_
_entity.id
_entity.type
_entity.pdbx_description
1 polymer ?
#
loop_
_entity_poly.entity_id
_entity_poly.type
_entity_poly.pdbx_seq_one_letter_code
_entity_poly.pdbx_strand_id
1 'polypeptide(L)'
;MLIKEDLDRLVEILPKSLQDNINQHVDKDIIIEIIMDLGRRPEARFPTHPEYLSPNVITWQDLDYSIKRLSRFADDNRAGIERTLHRISCIRNRQGLIIGLTCRVGRAMYGTINLSLIHI
;
A
#
# COMPACT_ATOMS: atom_id res chain seq x y z
N MET A 1 -5.70 12.92 9.96
CA MET A 1 -6.87 12.08 9.62
C MET A 1 -6.79 11.68 8.15
N LEU A 2 -7.02 10.41 7.87
CA LEU A 2 -7.00 9.92 6.51
C LEU A 2 -8.31 10.28 5.79
N ILE A 3 -8.20 10.86 4.61
CA ILE A 3 -9.35 11.10 3.77
C ILE A 3 -9.72 9.79 3.11
N LYS A 4 -10.98 9.42 3.17
CA LYS A 4 -11.48 8.16 2.63
C LYS A 4 -11.11 7.96 1.16
N GLU A 5 -11.20 9.03 0.37
CA GLU A 5 -10.84 8.99 -1.04
C GLU A 5 -9.37 8.65 -1.29
N ASP A 6 -8.48 9.09 -0.39
CA ASP A 6 -7.06 8.79 -0.52
C ASP A 6 -6.81 7.30 -0.31
N LEU A 7 -7.47 6.69 0.66
CA LEU A 7 -7.34 5.26 0.88
C LEU A 7 -7.92 4.47 -0.29
N ASP A 8 -9.04 4.91 -0.83
CA ASP A 8 -9.65 4.26 -2.00
C ASP A 8 -8.71 4.28 -3.20
N ARG A 9 -7.96 5.36 -3.39
CA ARG A 9 -6.97 5.43 -4.46
C ARG A 9 -5.85 4.42 -4.29
N LEU A 10 -5.40 4.19 -3.07
CA LEU A 10 -4.43 3.14 -2.80
C LEU A 10 -5.01 1.77 -3.09
N VAL A 11 -6.23 1.53 -2.64
CA VAL A 11 -6.90 0.24 -2.86
C VAL A 11 -7.07 -0.07 -4.34
N GLU A 12 -7.37 0.95 -5.15
CA GLU A 12 -7.59 0.78 -6.59
C GLU A 12 -6.39 0.22 -7.34
N ILE A 13 -5.16 0.44 -6.86
CA ILE A 13 -3.98 -0.10 -7.52
C ILE A 13 -3.69 -1.54 -7.14
N LEU A 14 -4.41 -2.10 -6.19
CA LEU A 14 -4.21 -3.47 -5.73
C LEU A 14 -5.01 -4.46 -6.57
N PRO A 15 -4.58 -5.72 -6.66
CA PRO A 15 -5.38 -6.75 -7.31
C PRO A 15 -6.78 -6.84 -6.71
N LYS A 16 -7.75 -7.21 -7.53
CA LYS A 16 -9.16 -7.21 -7.15
C LYS A 16 -9.45 -8.04 -5.90
N SER A 17 -8.83 -9.19 -5.77
CA SER A 17 -9.01 -10.04 -4.59
C SER A 17 -8.60 -9.33 -3.30
N LEU A 18 -7.54 -8.54 -3.37
CA LEU A 18 -7.09 -7.78 -2.21
C LEU A 18 -7.98 -6.57 -1.96
N GLN A 19 -8.48 -5.94 -3.02
CA GLN A 19 -9.40 -4.81 -2.87
C GLN A 19 -10.62 -5.21 -2.04
N ASP A 20 -11.22 -6.34 -2.36
CA ASP A 20 -12.41 -6.81 -1.65
C ASP A 20 -12.10 -7.10 -0.20
N ASN A 21 -10.99 -7.77 0.06
CA ASN A 21 -10.62 -8.13 1.43
C ASN A 21 -10.33 -6.90 2.29
N ILE A 22 -9.68 -5.91 1.72
CA ILE A 22 -9.41 -4.66 2.44
C ILE A 22 -10.69 -3.87 2.69
N ASN A 23 -11.53 -3.76 1.67
CA ASN A 23 -12.78 -3.00 1.78
C ASN A 23 -13.73 -3.57 2.82
N GLN A 24 -13.67 -4.86 3.06
CA GLN A 24 -14.51 -5.54 4.06
C GLN A 24 -13.87 -5.60 5.44
N HIS A 25 -12.62 -5.20 5.56
CA HIS A 25 -11.92 -5.29 6.84
C HIS A 25 -12.41 -4.21 7.81
N VAL A 26 -12.68 -4.61 9.06
CA VAL A 26 -13.19 -3.68 10.08
C VAL A 26 -12.20 -2.58 10.41
N ASP A 27 -10.90 -2.86 10.30
CA ASP A 27 -9.83 -1.93 10.64
C ASP A 27 -9.22 -1.27 9.39
N LYS A 28 -9.95 -1.24 8.30
CA LYS A 28 -9.49 -0.66 7.05
C LYS A 28 -8.85 0.72 7.23
N ASP A 29 -9.47 1.56 8.04
CA ASP A 29 -9.07 2.96 8.18
C ASP A 29 -7.76 3.15 8.94
N ILE A 30 -7.26 2.13 9.61
CA ILE A 30 -6.01 2.21 10.37
C ILE A 30 -4.89 1.35 9.79
N ILE A 31 -5.03 0.86 8.58
CA ILE A 31 -3.95 0.14 7.90
C ILE A 31 -2.74 1.06 7.75
N ILE A 32 -1.58 0.55 8.10
CA ILE A 32 -0.31 1.28 7.98
C ILE A 32 0.38 0.98 6.66
N GLU A 33 0.36 -0.28 6.25
CA GLU A 33 1.19 -0.73 5.15
C GLU A 33 0.61 -2.02 4.56
N ILE A 34 0.78 -2.20 3.25
CA ILE A 34 0.38 -3.41 2.54
C ILE A 34 1.60 -3.95 1.81
N ILE A 35 1.91 -5.22 2.02
CA ILE A 35 3.09 -5.86 1.47
C ILE A 35 2.70 -6.95 0.49
N MET A 36 3.23 -6.86 -0.72
CA MET A 36 2.98 -7.81 -1.81
C MET A 36 4.31 -8.32 -2.33
N ASP A 37 4.79 -9.46 -1.81
CA ASP A 37 6.02 -10.08 -2.27
C ASP A 37 5.69 -11.34 -3.08
N LEU A 38 6.38 -11.49 -4.23
CA LEU A 38 6.18 -12.63 -5.11
C LEU A 38 6.34 -13.95 -4.37
N GLY A 39 5.36 -14.84 -4.52
CA GLY A 39 5.40 -16.16 -3.90
C GLY A 39 5.07 -16.19 -2.42
N ARG A 40 4.68 -15.05 -1.85
CA ARG A 40 4.26 -14.96 -0.46
C ARG A 40 2.82 -14.48 -0.36
N ARG A 41 2.17 -14.78 0.74
CA ARG A 41 0.82 -14.28 1.00
C ARG A 41 0.88 -12.77 1.23
N PRO A 42 -0.05 -12.01 0.66
CA PRO A 42 -0.10 -10.56 0.90
C PRO A 42 -0.44 -10.27 2.35
N GLU A 43 0.18 -9.23 2.89
CA GLU A 43 0.07 -8.90 4.30
C GLU A 43 -0.30 -7.44 4.46
N ALA A 44 -1.16 -7.14 5.42
CA ALA A 44 -1.44 -5.78 5.85
C ALA A 44 -0.91 -5.60 7.28
N ARG A 45 -0.31 -4.44 7.53
CA ARG A 45 0.17 -4.10 8.85
C ARG A 45 -0.78 -3.09 9.48
N PHE A 46 -1.18 -3.42 10.70
CA PHE A 46 -2.00 -2.56 11.55
C PHE A 46 -1.16 -2.08 12.73
N PRO A 47 -1.60 -1.07 13.46
CA PRO A 47 -0.80 -0.53 14.57
C PRO A 47 -0.36 -1.56 15.61
N THR A 48 -1.17 -2.60 15.82
CA THR A 48 -0.91 -3.59 16.87
C THR A 48 -0.39 -4.92 16.34
N HIS A 49 -0.59 -5.22 15.05
CA HIS A 49 -0.26 -6.55 14.52
C HIS A 49 -0.32 -6.58 13.00
N PRO A 50 0.37 -7.51 12.35
CA PRO A 50 0.19 -7.80 10.93
C PRO A 50 -0.92 -8.84 10.73
N GLU A 51 -1.54 -8.84 9.55
CA GLU A 51 -2.52 -9.85 9.15
C GLU A 51 -2.31 -10.22 7.69
N TYR A 52 -2.52 -11.48 7.36
CA TYR A 52 -2.57 -11.87 5.95
C TYR A 52 -3.90 -11.44 5.33
N LEU A 53 -3.83 -10.87 4.14
CA LEU A 53 -5.01 -10.42 3.42
C LEU A 53 -5.66 -11.51 2.58
N SER A 54 -4.93 -12.57 2.27
CA SER A 54 -5.41 -13.65 1.41
C SER A 54 -4.68 -14.95 1.73
N PRO A 55 -5.33 -16.11 1.57
CA PRO A 55 -4.65 -17.40 1.69
C PRO A 55 -3.76 -17.69 0.45
N ASN A 56 -3.95 -16.95 -0.63
CA ASN A 56 -3.21 -17.17 -1.87
C ASN A 56 -1.95 -16.33 -1.91
N VAL A 57 -0.90 -16.86 -2.54
CA VAL A 57 0.36 -16.12 -2.69
C VAL A 57 0.26 -15.10 -3.82
N ILE A 58 1.09 -14.07 -3.76
CA ILE A 58 1.22 -13.07 -4.81
C ILE A 58 1.89 -13.69 -6.03
N THR A 59 1.31 -13.45 -7.20
CA THR A 59 1.82 -13.93 -8.48
C THR A 59 2.40 -12.77 -9.29
N TRP A 60 3.08 -13.10 -10.39
CA TRP A 60 3.55 -12.10 -11.35
C TRP A 60 2.40 -11.24 -11.87
N GLN A 61 1.25 -11.85 -12.12
CA GLN A 61 0.08 -11.14 -12.61
C GLN A 61 -0.45 -10.13 -11.60
N ASP A 62 -0.40 -10.48 -10.33
CA ASP A 62 -0.81 -9.57 -9.26
C ASP A 62 0.09 -8.33 -9.21
N LEU A 63 1.40 -8.55 -9.29
CA LEU A 63 2.35 -7.44 -9.30
C LEU A 63 2.20 -6.58 -10.54
N ASP A 64 2.03 -7.21 -11.71
CA ASP A 64 1.85 -6.50 -12.96
C ASP A 64 0.59 -5.62 -12.95
N TYR A 65 -0.49 -6.13 -12.38
CA TYR A 65 -1.72 -5.36 -12.22
C TYR A 65 -1.46 -4.05 -11.47
N SER A 66 -0.74 -4.12 -10.38
CA SER A 66 -0.43 -2.94 -9.57
C SER A 66 0.56 -2.02 -10.26
N ILE A 67 1.61 -2.58 -10.85
CA ILE A 67 2.64 -1.80 -11.53
C ILE A 67 2.06 -0.96 -12.66
N LYS A 68 1.15 -1.53 -13.44
CA LYS A 68 0.53 -0.82 -14.56
C LYS A 68 -0.33 0.36 -14.14
N ARG A 69 -0.77 0.37 -12.91
CA ARG A 69 -1.61 1.44 -12.35
C ARG A 69 -0.83 2.50 -11.61
N LEU A 70 0.46 2.26 -11.42
CA LEU A 70 1.35 3.22 -10.77
C LEU A 70 2.01 4.11 -11.81
N SER A 71 2.40 5.30 -11.38
CA SER A 71 3.33 6.10 -12.15
C SER A 71 4.68 5.41 -12.15
N ARG A 72 5.57 5.87 -13.06
CA ARG A 72 6.89 5.29 -13.18
C ARG A 72 7.68 5.40 -11.87
N PHE A 73 8.36 4.31 -11.50
CA PHE A 73 9.25 4.35 -10.34
C PHE A 73 10.46 5.24 -10.61
N ALA A 74 10.83 6.01 -9.59
CA ALA A 74 12.03 6.83 -9.63
C ALA A 74 13.28 5.94 -9.44
N ASP A 75 14.47 6.54 -9.57
CA ASP A 75 15.74 5.81 -9.47
C ASP A 75 15.94 5.15 -8.11
N ASP A 76 15.27 5.65 -7.08
CA ASP A 76 15.32 5.07 -5.74
C ASP A 76 14.28 3.95 -5.53
N ASN A 77 13.64 3.46 -6.60
CA ASN A 77 12.61 2.42 -6.58
C ASN A 77 11.37 2.82 -5.77
N ARG A 78 11.02 4.11 -5.79
CA ARG A 78 9.83 4.63 -5.14
C ARG A 78 8.90 5.29 -6.14
N ALA A 79 7.62 5.16 -5.89
CA ALA A 79 6.59 5.84 -6.66
C ALA A 79 5.54 6.36 -5.70
N GLY A 80 4.80 7.36 -6.16
CA GLY A 80 3.65 7.87 -5.40
C GLY A 80 2.37 7.61 -6.15
N ILE A 81 1.27 7.89 -5.50
CA ILE A 81 -0.05 7.95 -6.12
C ILE A 81 -0.42 9.42 -6.16
N GLU A 82 -0.74 9.91 -7.35
CA GLU A 82 -1.01 11.32 -7.57
C GLU A 82 -2.04 11.87 -6.60
N ARG A 83 -1.76 13.03 -6.05
CA ARG A 83 -2.62 13.76 -5.11
C ARG A 83 -2.85 13.04 -3.79
N THR A 84 -1.99 12.11 -3.45
CA THR A 84 -2.03 11.45 -2.14
C THR A 84 -0.66 11.50 -1.50
N LEU A 85 -0.61 11.15 -0.22
CA LEU A 85 0.64 11.00 0.53
C LEU A 85 1.12 9.55 0.57
N HIS A 86 0.44 8.66 -0.13
CA HIS A 86 0.85 7.26 -0.19
C HIS A 86 2.18 7.11 -0.90
N ARG A 87 2.97 6.13 -0.47
CA ARG A 87 4.25 5.82 -1.09
C ARG A 87 4.35 4.33 -1.37
N ILE A 88 4.81 4.03 -2.57
CA ILE A 88 5.01 2.66 -3.01
C ILE A 88 6.50 2.44 -3.21
N SER A 89 7.04 1.42 -2.58
CA SER A 89 8.43 1.00 -2.79
C SER A 89 8.43 -0.33 -3.51
N CYS A 90 9.39 -0.55 -4.40
CA CYS A 90 9.53 -1.83 -5.05
C CYS A 90 10.86 -2.47 -4.72
N ILE A 91 10.88 -3.80 -4.77
CA ILE A 91 12.09 -4.61 -4.67
C ILE A 91 12.29 -5.27 -6.01
N ARG A 92 13.51 -5.20 -6.54
CA ARG A 92 13.87 -5.81 -7.82
C ARG A 92 14.83 -6.98 -7.61
N ASN A 93 14.72 -7.97 -8.49
CA ASN A 93 15.70 -9.06 -8.52
C ASN A 93 16.91 -8.64 -9.34
N ARG A 94 17.85 -9.58 -9.54
CA ARG A 94 19.10 -9.30 -10.27
C ARG A 94 18.87 -8.91 -11.72
N GLN A 95 17.79 -9.37 -12.34
CA GLN A 95 17.44 -9.01 -13.71
C GLN A 95 16.69 -7.67 -13.79
N GLY A 96 16.45 -7.02 -12.69
CA GLY A 96 15.73 -5.75 -12.65
C GLY A 96 14.21 -5.89 -12.64
N LEU A 97 13.69 -7.11 -12.53
CA LEU A 97 12.24 -7.32 -12.45
C LEU A 97 11.72 -7.03 -11.05
N ILE A 98 10.57 -6.39 -10.97
CA ILE A 98 9.95 -6.10 -9.68
C ILE A 98 9.37 -7.39 -9.11
N ILE A 99 9.84 -7.77 -7.94
CA ILE A 99 9.40 -8.97 -7.24
C ILE A 99 8.66 -8.68 -5.94
N GLY A 100 8.53 -7.42 -5.57
CA GLY A 100 7.79 -7.04 -4.38
C GLY A 100 7.38 -5.58 -4.43
N LEU A 101 6.25 -5.30 -3.80
CA LEU A 101 5.73 -3.94 -3.62
C LEU A 101 5.36 -3.77 -2.15
N THR A 102 5.74 -2.63 -1.60
CA THR A 102 5.31 -2.22 -0.26
C THR A 102 4.57 -0.90 -0.40
N CYS A 103 3.30 -0.91 -0.05
CA CYS A 103 2.42 0.26 -0.15
C CYS A 103 2.25 0.84 1.24
N ARG A 104 2.84 1.99 1.49
CA ARG A 104 2.70 2.68 2.77
C ARG A 104 1.55 3.67 2.68
N VAL A 105 0.61 3.54 3.61
CA VAL A 105 -0.53 4.45 3.68
C VAL A 105 -0.06 5.79 4.23
N GLY A 106 -0.20 6.83 3.43
CA GLY A 106 0.11 8.19 3.84
C GLY A 106 -1.12 8.85 4.43
N ARG A 107 -0.93 9.55 5.52
CA ARG A 107 -2.01 10.26 6.20
C ARG A 107 -1.65 11.71 6.38
N ALA A 108 -2.60 12.57 6.07
CA ALA A 108 -2.48 13.98 6.32
C ALA A 108 -3.20 14.34 7.61
N MET A 109 -2.62 15.25 8.34
CA MET A 109 -3.22 15.79 9.56
C MET A 109 -3.83 17.14 9.22
N TYR A 110 -5.10 17.31 9.52
CA TYR A 110 -5.82 18.53 9.17
C TYR A 110 -6.39 19.25 10.36
N GLY A 111 -6.75 20.48 10.11
CA GLY A 111 -7.55 21.27 11.00
C GLY A 111 -6.79 21.75 12.22
N THR A 112 -7.45 21.70 13.31
CA THR A 112 -6.97 22.29 14.55
C THR A 112 -6.02 21.43 15.34
N ILE A 113 -5.48 20.39 14.76
CA ILE A 113 -4.55 19.55 15.48
C ILE A 113 -3.38 20.38 15.93
N ASN A 114 -3.10 20.33 17.20
CA ASN A 114 -1.97 21.04 17.77
C ASN A 114 -0.69 20.38 17.34
N LEU A 115 0.11 21.07 16.53
CA LEU A 115 1.34 20.53 15.99
C LEU A 115 2.33 20.13 17.07
N SER A 116 2.28 20.75 18.23
CA SER A 116 3.14 20.36 19.33
C SER A 116 2.88 18.95 19.83
N LEU A 117 1.73 18.40 19.52
CA LEU A 117 1.37 17.05 19.90
C LEU A 117 1.77 16.02 18.83
N ILE A 118 2.13 16.46 17.64
CA ILE A 118 2.33 15.59 16.50
C ILE A 118 3.80 15.30 16.26
N HIS A 119 4.65 16.29 16.42
CA HIS A 119 6.04 16.18 16.04
C HIS A 119 6.96 15.77 17.17
N ILE A 120 6.47 14.98 17.99
CA ILE A 120 7.21 14.45 19.10
C ILE A 120 8.34 13.55 18.65
#